data_4eb73666f656e1f63f24cb83d5fe5feb
#
_entry.id   4eb73666f656e1f63f24cb83d5fe5feb
#
_cell.length_a   1.000
_cell.length_b   1.000
_cell.length_c   1.000
_cell.angle_alpha   90.00
_cell.angle_beta   90.00
_cell.angle_gamma   90.00
#
_symmetry.space_group_name_H-M   'P 1'
#
loop_
_entity.id
_entity.type
_entity.pdbx_description
1 polymer ?
#
loop_
_entity_poly.entity_id
_entity_poly.type
_entity_poly.pdbx_seq_one_letter_code
_entity_poly.pdbx_strand_id
1 'polypeptide(L)'
;LVGSEMCIRDRAMVVASSIGADLAMAFLTQTKLPVEYAFFDGEQFAQIGKGTRRIMTPFLYFAIKSLYWSKGGTLKKILWCDDDSIKSYFIDAGKNLTYTNLRRQILDSLEDKTFPALSEELQKHLYFEFGSIEDHFRYRQAVIEAYPCGNYPVFKGYDHMQYQIRDPKGFAEMLAFIAEQDGMPKLPFIRK
;
A
#
# COMPACT_ATOMS: atom_id res chain seq x y z
N LEU A 1 -27.39 -10.58 20.69
CA LEU A 1 -26.96 -9.99 19.41
C LEU A 1 -26.63 -8.50 19.53
N VAL A 2 -27.32 -7.77 20.40
CA VAL A 2 -27.09 -6.33 20.58
C VAL A 2 -25.71 -6.02 21.18
N GLY A 3 -25.16 -6.93 21.99
CA GLY A 3 -23.82 -6.74 22.60
C GLY A 3 -22.66 -6.90 21.63
N SER A 4 -22.82 -7.67 20.56
CA SER A 4 -21.74 -7.89 19.58
C SER A 4 -21.58 -6.72 18.60
N GLU A 5 -22.63 -5.98 18.37
CA GLU A 5 -22.57 -4.83 17.46
C GLU A 5 -21.99 -3.59 18.11
N MET A 6 -22.10 -3.45 19.39
CA MET A 6 -21.46 -2.36 20.14
C MET A 6 -19.94 -2.52 20.28
N CYS A 7 -19.43 -3.74 20.15
CA CYS A 7 -18.00 -3.98 20.03
C CYS A 7 -17.45 -3.67 18.62
N ILE A 8 -18.32 -3.44 17.64
CA ILE A 8 -17.97 -2.99 16.31
C ILE A 8 -17.92 -1.45 16.33
N ARG A 9 -17.08 -0.89 17.17
CA ARG A 9 -15.91 -0.37 16.52
C ARG A 9 -16.01 1.04 16.15
N ASP A 10 -15.67 1.79 17.11
CA ASP A 10 -15.43 3.22 16.96
C ASP A 10 -14.10 3.51 16.22
N ARG A 11 -13.36 2.44 15.83
CA ARG A 11 -12.01 2.56 15.26
C ARG A 11 -11.92 1.84 13.93
N ALA A 12 -11.82 2.58 12.83
CA ALA A 12 -11.55 2.02 11.51
C ALA A 12 -10.09 2.26 11.12
N MET A 13 -9.43 1.22 10.61
CA MET A 13 -8.13 1.35 9.98
C MET A 13 -8.27 1.27 8.47
N VAL A 14 -7.66 2.21 7.76
CA VAL A 14 -7.49 2.16 6.31
C VAL A 14 -6.12 1.57 6.01
N VAL A 15 -6.07 0.49 5.26
CA VAL A 15 -4.81 -0.11 4.79
C VAL A 15 -4.76 0.00 3.28
N ALA A 16 -3.68 0.54 2.76
CA ALA A 16 -3.52 0.75 1.34
C ALA A 16 -2.08 0.54 0.90
N SER A 17 -1.90 0.00 -0.31
CA SER A 17 -0.59 -0.29 -0.85
C SER A 17 -0.44 0.27 -2.24
N SER A 18 0.75 0.77 -2.56
CA SER A 18 1.11 1.25 -3.90
C SER A 18 0.11 2.32 -4.39
N ILE A 19 -0.40 2.20 -5.60
CA ILE A 19 -1.42 3.11 -6.19
C ILE A 19 -2.67 3.24 -5.30
N GLY A 20 -2.99 2.22 -4.50
CA GLY A 20 -4.10 2.26 -3.54
C GLY A 20 -3.93 3.33 -2.46
N ALA A 21 -2.69 3.70 -2.14
CA ALA A 21 -2.39 4.72 -1.14
C ALA A 21 -2.85 6.12 -1.58
N ASP A 22 -2.71 6.48 -2.86
CA ASP A 22 -3.25 7.73 -3.41
C ASP A 22 -4.78 7.82 -3.25
N LEU A 23 -5.48 6.69 -3.52
CA LEU A 23 -6.93 6.63 -3.36
C LEU A 23 -7.34 6.71 -1.89
N ALA A 24 -6.59 6.05 -1.02
CA ALA A 24 -6.83 6.11 0.42
C ALA A 24 -6.59 7.50 0.99
N MET A 25 -5.56 8.22 0.52
CA MET A 25 -5.34 9.62 0.89
C MET A 25 -6.50 10.52 0.44
N ALA A 26 -6.96 10.38 -0.80
CA ALA A 26 -8.14 11.10 -1.28
C ALA A 26 -9.39 10.75 -0.46
N PHE A 27 -9.54 9.50 -0.07
CA PHE A 27 -10.62 9.06 0.82
C PHE A 27 -10.53 9.71 2.19
N LEU A 28 -9.36 9.72 2.85
CA LEU A 28 -9.16 10.32 4.16
C LEU A 28 -9.51 11.81 4.21
N THR A 29 -9.28 12.54 3.12
CA THR A 29 -9.60 13.97 3.04
C THR A 29 -11.08 14.26 2.82
N GLN A 30 -11.86 13.28 2.40
CA GLN A 30 -13.27 13.46 2.01
C GLN A 30 -14.25 12.68 2.89
N THR A 31 -13.78 11.65 3.59
CA THR A 31 -14.64 10.78 4.38
C THR A 31 -15.16 11.48 5.63
N LYS A 32 -16.41 11.13 5.99
CA LYS A 32 -16.99 11.45 7.30
C LYS A 32 -16.97 10.25 8.24
N LEU A 33 -16.44 9.12 7.79
CA LEU A 33 -16.30 7.94 8.64
C LEU A 33 -15.20 8.17 9.67
N PRO A 34 -15.34 7.66 10.88
CA PRO A 34 -14.32 7.76 11.92
C PRO A 34 -13.14 6.82 11.58
N VAL A 35 -12.22 7.30 10.77
CA VAL A 35 -10.95 6.61 10.49
C VAL A 35 -9.96 7.03 11.56
N GLU A 36 -9.53 6.08 12.38
CA GLU A 36 -8.56 6.35 13.45
C GLU A 36 -7.13 6.12 12.97
N TYR A 37 -6.89 5.05 12.19
CA TYR A 37 -5.56 4.71 11.69
C TYR A 37 -5.55 4.59 10.18
N ALA A 38 -4.43 4.95 9.56
CA ALA A 38 -4.16 4.60 8.18
C ALA A 38 -2.73 4.08 8.02
N PHE A 39 -2.60 2.95 7.33
CA PHE A 39 -1.33 2.31 7.03
C PHE A 39 -1.12 2.26 5.52
N PHE A 40 -0.01 2.84 5.07
CA PHE A 40 0.37 2.95 3.67
C PHE A 40 1.65 2.16 3.44
N ASP A 41 1.58 1.13 2.61
CA ASP A 41 2.72 0.32 2.22
C ASP A 41 3.22 0.79 0.85
N GLY A 42 4.46 1.28 0.82
CA GLY A 42 5.10 1.77 -0.40
C GLY A 42 4.37 2.94 -1.03
N GLU A 43 4.00 3.94 -0.22
CA GLU A 43 3.40 5.17 -0.71
C GLU A 43 4.30 5.86 -1.71
N GLN A 44 3.78 6.07 -2.90
CA GLN A 44 4.62 6.53 -3.99
C GLN A 44 4.73 8.05 -4.03
N PHE A 45 3.68 8.82 -3.72
CA PHE A 45 3.65 10.26 -3.99
C PHE A 45 4.65 10.68 -5.09
N ALA A 46 4.93 9.70 -5.96
CA ALA A 46 5.98 9.79 -6.94
C ALA A 46 5.47 10.65 -8.08
N GLN A 47 6.08 11.79 -8.22
CA GLN A 47 5.88 12.65 -9.38
C GLN A 47 6.54 12.00 -10.60
N ILE A 48 5.83 11.11 -11.26
CA ILE A 48 6.30 10.49 -12.50
C ILE A 48 5.76 11.31 -13.69
N GLY A 49 6.67 11.94 -14.42
CA GLY A 49 6.33 12.78 -15.56
C GLY A 49 5.45 12.06 -16.61
N LYS A 50 4.53 12.80 -17.25
CA LYS A 50 3.54 12.27 -18.22
C LYS A 50 4.16 11.41 -19.34
N GLY A 51 5.36 11.75 -19.81
CA GLY A 51 6.08 10.96 -20.81
C GLY A 51 6.47 9.58 -20.30
N THR A 52 7.05 9.52 -19.12
CA THR A 52 7.46 8.26 -18.47
C THR A 52 6.25 7.38 -18.18
N ARG A 53 5.15 7.95 -17.68
CA ARG A 53 3.90 7.23 -17.43
C ARG A 53 3.34 6.57 -18.71
N ARG A 54 3.36 7.29 -19.84
CA ARG A 54 2.93 6.75 -21.13
C ARG A 54 3.78 5.57 -21.59
N ILE A 55 5.09 5.62 -21.34
CA ILE A 55 6.03 4.56 -21.71
C ILE A 55 5.88 3.37 -20.74
N MET A 56 5.76 3.60 -19.45
CA MET A 56 5.62 2.55 -18.44
C MET A 56 4.33 1.74 -18.59
N THR A 57 3.22 2.38 -18.97
CA THR A 57 1.90 1.73 -19.01
C THR A 57 1.87 0.43 -19.82
N PRO A 58 2.36 0.36 -21.08
CA PRO A 58 2.36 -0.89 -21.84
C PRO A 58 3.23 -1.97 -21.17
N PHE A 59 4.40 -1.61 -20.65
CA PHE A 59 5.27 -2.58 -19.98
C PHE A 59 4.61 -3.17 -18.73
N LEU A 60 4.01 -2.33 -17.89
CA LEU A 60 3.30 -2.77 -16.71
C LEU A 60 2.06 -3.62 -17.08
N TYR A 61 1.34 -3.24 -18.14
CA TYR A 61 0.23 -4.03 -18.65
C TYR A 61 0.68 -5.44 -19.04
N PHE A 62 1.74 -5.58 -19.83
CA PHE A 62 2.26 -6.87 -20.24
C PHE A 62 2.84 -7.66 -19.06
N ALA A 63 3.49 -7.00 -18.09
CA ALA A 63 3.97 -7.65 -16.88
C ALA A 63 2.81 -8.29 -16.09
N ILE A 64 1.74 -7.53 -15.83
CA ILE A 64 0.56 -8.05 -15.12
C ILE A 64 -0.16 -9.12 -15.95
N LYS A 65 -0.33 -8.91 -17.26
CA LYS A 65 -0.92 -9.93 -18.15
C LYS A 65 -0.11 -11.23 -18.21
N SER A 66 1.21 -11.14 -18.06
CA SER A 66 2.07 -12.32 -18.05
C SER A 66 1.75 -13.26 -16.87
N LEU A 67 1.27 -12.74 -15.76
CA LEU A 67 0.80 -13.53 -14.62
C LEU A 67 -0.40 -14.40 -14.99
N TYR A 68 -1.35 -13.84 -15.73
CA TYR A 68 -2.50 -14.57 -16.24
C TYR A 68 -2.10 -15.60 -17.31
N TRP A 69 -1.31 -15.19 -18.30
CA TRP A 69 -0.91 -16.08 -19.41
C TRP A 69 -0.03 -17.23 -18.94
N SER A 70 0.86 -17.00 -17.97
CA SER A 70 1.73 -18.03 -17.40
C SER A 70 1.05 -18.86 -16.30
N LYS A 71 -0.25 -18.63 -16.04
CA LYS A 71 -0.97 -19.26 -14.92
C LYS A 71 -0.23 -19.10 -13.57
N GLY A 72 0.31 -17.93 -13.34
CA GLY A 72 1.07 -17.59 -12.13
C GLY A 72 2.53 -18.02 -12.15
N GLY A 73 3.03 -18.64 -13.23
CA GLY A 73 4.42 -19.11 -13.31
C GLY A 73 5.48 -18.00 -13.24
N THR A 74 5.11 -16.75 -13.55
CA THR A 74 5.98 -15.58 -13.42
C THR A 74 5.89 -14.92 -12.05
N LEU A 75 4.94 -15.31 -11.20
CA LEU A 75 4.66 -14.66 -9.93
C LEU A 75 5.88 -14.67 -9.00
N LYS A 76 6.53 -15.84 -8.89
CA LYS A 76 7.72 -16.00 -8.06
C LYS A 76 8.86 -15.05 -8.44
N LYS A 77 8.95 -14.69 -9.71
CA LYS A 77 9.97 -13.78 -10.23
C LYS A 77 9.59 -12.30 -10.01
N ILE A 78 8.30 -12.00 -10.03
CA ILE A 78 7.79 -10.62 -9.97
C ILE A 78 7.48 -10.22 -8.52
N LEU A 79 6.88 -11.12 -7.75
CA LEU A 79 6.38 -10.82 -6.40
C LEU A 79 7.02 -11.68 -5.31
N TRP A 80 8.05 -12.47 -5.63
CA TRP A 80 8.80 -13.32 -4.68
C TRP A 80 7.93 -14.29 -3.87
N CYS A 81 6.75 -14.61 -4.36
CA CYS A 81 5.73 -15.41 -3.66
C CYS A 81 5.44 -16.70 -4.43
N ASP A 82 5.20 -17.78 -3.69
CA ASP A 82 4.85 -19.12 -4.23
C ASP A 82 3.55 -19.68 -3.61
N ASP A 83 2.80 -18.82 -2.91
CA ASP A 83 1.52 -19.18 -2.30
C ASP A 83 0.41 -19.26 -3.35
N ASP A 84 -0.34 -20.36 -3.36
CA ASP A 84 -1.36 -20.63 -4.38
C ASP A 84 -2.58 -19.72 -4.27
N SER A 85 -2.91 -19.24 -3.05
CA SER A 85 -4.02 -18.29 -2.86
C SER A 85 -3.66 -16.92 -3.46
N ILE A 86 -2.44 -16.47 -3.25
CA ILE A 86 -1.91 -15.24 -3.84
C ILE A 86 -1.79 -15.37 -5.35
N LYS A 87 -1.34 -16.53 -5.85
CA LYS A 87 -1.32 -16.79 -7.30
C LYS A 87 -2.69 -16.66 -7.94
N SER A 88 -3.73 -17.24 -7.33
CA SER A 88 -5.08 -17.18 -7.88
C SER A 88 -5.59 -15.74 -7.96
N TYR A 89 -5.36 -14.94 -6.92
CA TYR A 89 -5.71 -13.52 -6.90
C TYR A 89 -5.05 -12.73 -8.04
N PHE A 90 -3.75 -12.90 -8.24
CA PHE A 90 -3.03 -12.19 -9.31
C PHE A 90 -3.37 -12.70 -10.71
N ILE A 91 -3.70 -13.99 -10.86
CA ILE A 91 -4.21 -14.54 -12.14
C ILE A 91 -5.55 -13.87 -12.48
N ASP A 92 -6.46 -13.78 -11.52
CA ASP A 92 -7.77 -13.15 -11.71
C ASP A 92 -7.65 -11.64 -11.97
N ALA A 93 -6.78 -10.95 -11.25
CA ALA A 93 -6.47 -9.55 -11.51
C ALA A 93 -5.93 -9.36 -12.94
N GLY A 94 -4.97 -10.17 -13.36
CA GLY A 94 -4.43 -10.14 -14.71
C GLY A 94 -5.46 -10.50 -15.78
N LYS A 95 -6.39 -11.42 -15.51
CA LYS A 95 -7.50 -11.78 -16.42
C LYS A 95 -8.39 -10.57 -16.69
N ASN A 96 -8.79 -9.89 -15.63
CA ASN A 96 -9.79 -8.82 -15.69
C ASN A 96 -9.20 -7.45 -16.07
N LEU A 97 -7.88 -7.29 -15.98
CA LEU A 97 -7.20 -6.03 -16.33
C LEU A 97 -7.36 -5.72 -17.81
N THR A 98 -7.82 -4.52 -18.13
CA THR A 98 -7.78 -3.96 -19.49
C THR A 98 -6.71 -2.89 -19.59
N TYR A 99 -6.12 -2.74 -20.77
CA TYR A 99 -5.14 -1.68 -21.03
C TYR A 99 -5.70 -0.28 -20.73
N THR A 100 -6.96 -0.05 -21.11
CA THR A 100 -7.64 1.23 -20.87
C THR A 100 -7.77 1.54 -19.38
N ASN A 101 -8.15 0.54 -18.56
CA ASN A 101 -8.31 0.75 -17.12
C ASN A 101 -6.96 1.01 -16.46
N LEU A 102 -5.94 0.20 -16.77
CA LEU A 102 -4.58 0.42 -16.25
C LEU A 102 -4.04 1.80 -16.66
N ARG A 103 -4.23 2.17 -17.94
CA ARG A 103 -3.77 3.46 -18.44
C ARG A 103 -4.41 4.63 -17.70
N ARG A 104 -5.72 4.55 -17.43
CA ARG A 104 -6.42 5.57 -16.62
C ARG A 104 -5.85 5.61 -15.21
N GLN A 105 -5.74 4.47 -14.54
CA GLN A 105 -5.17 4.40 -13.20
C GLN A 105 -3.78 5.05 -13.14
N ILE A 106 -2.86 4.69 -14.04
CA ILE A 106 -1.50 5.23 -14.05
C ILE A 106 -1.49 6.72 -14.38
N LEU A 107 -2.33 7.19 -15.31
CA LEU A 107 -2.36 8.61 -15.66
C LEU A 107 -2.97 9.46 -14.55
N ASP A 108 -3.98 8.93 -13.84
CA ASP A 108 -4.72 9.66 -12.83
C ASP A 108 -4.03 9.58 -11.44
N SER A 109 -3.47 8.41 -11.08
CA SER A 109 -2.87 8.18 -9.75
C SER A 109 -1.46 8.74 -9.62
N LEU A 110 -0.70 8.80 -10.72
CA LEU A 110 0.68 9.30 -10.72
C LEU A 110 0.78 10.73 -11.25
N GLU A 111 -0.32 11.47 -11.27
CA GLU A 111 -0.29 12.90 -11.62
C GLU A 111 0.42 13.69 -10.51
N ASP A 112 1.05 14.83 -10.88
CA ASP A 112 1.68 15.73 -9.93
C ASP A 112 0.64 16.21 -8.90
N LYS A 113 0.53 15.46 -7.80
CA LYS A 113 -0.38 15.77 -6.71
C LYS A 113 0.39 16.49 -5.61
N THR A 114 -0.22 17.51 -5.10
CA THR A 114 0.21 18.09 -3.85
C THR A 114 -0.21 17.17 -2.72
N PHE A 115 0.63 17.02 -1.71
CA PHE A 115 0.27 16.35 -0.48
C PHE A 115 -0.97 17.03 0.13
N PRO A 116 -2.08 16.33 0.36
CA PRO A 116 -3.25 16.94 0.97
C PRO A 116 -2.95 17.40 2.39
N ALA A 117 -3.48 18.56 2.77
CA ALA A 117 -3.35 19.04 4.13
C ALA A 117 -4.14 18.13 5.10
N LEU A 118 -3.45 17.57 6.08
CA LEU A 118 -4.04 16.75 7.14
C LEU A 118 -3.72 17.37 8.50
N SER A 119 -4.67 17.27 9.44
CA SER A 119 -4.45 17.76 10.79
C SER A 119 -3.31 17.00 11.48
N GLU A 120 -2.58 17.66 12.38
CA GLU A 120 -1.51 17.00 13.15
C GLU A 120 -2.03 15.80 13.95
N GLU A 121 -3.26 15.89 14.44
CA GLU A 121 -3.88 14.79 15.17
C GLU A 121 -4.07 13.56 14.30
N LEU A 122 -4.57 13.72 13.08
CA LEU A 122 -4.68 12.61 12.13
C LEU A 122 -3.30 12.07 11.73
N GLN A 123 -2.32 12.96 11.52
CA GLN A 123 -0.97 12.54 11.13
C GLN A 123 -0.33 11.57 12.14
N LYS A 124 -0.56 11.73 13.45
CA LYS A 124 -0.01 10.84 14.49
C LYS A 124 -0.45 9.39 14.32
N HIS A 125 -1.57 9.18 13.66
CA HIS A 125 -2.17 7.86 13.41
C HIS A 125 -1.95 7.38 11.97
N LEU A 126 -1.13 8.09 11.17
CA LEU A 126 -0.71 7.66 9.85
C LEU A 126 0.63 6.92 9.94
N TYR A 127 0.70 5.78 9.26
CA TYR A 127 1.89 4.94 9.16
C TYR A 127 2.27 4.80 7.69
N PHE A 128 3.45 5.30 7.34
CA PHE A 128 4.02 5.22 5.99
C PHE A 128 5.18 4.22 6.00
N GLU A 129 4.92 3.01 5.58
CA GLU A 129 5.90 1.93 5.53
C GLU A 129 6.74 2.04 4.26
N PHE A 130 8.04 1.79 4.41
CA PHE A 130 8.99 1.74 3.33
C PHE A 130 9.89 0.51 3.45
N GLY A 131 10.02 -0.25 2.36
CA GLY A 131 11.07 -1.25 2.23
C GLY A 131 12.43 -0.58 2.04
N SER A 132 13.47 -1.05 2.73
CA SER A 132 14.78 -0.38 2.65
C SER A 132 15.51 -0.55 1.32
N ILE A 133 15.04 -1.47 0.46
CA ILE A 133 15.62 -1.75 -0.86
C ILE A 133 14.70 -1.39 -2.01
N GLU A 134 13.52 -0.82 -1.73
CA GLU A 134 12.60 -0.37 -2.76
C GLU A 134 13.04 0.95 -3.41
N ASP A 135 12.74 1.12 -4.69
CA ASP A 135 13.06 2.35 -5.43
C ASP A 135 12.34 3.59 -4.87
N HIS A 136 11.19 3.39 -4.23
CA HIS A 136 10.38 4.47 -3.65
C HIS A 136 10.93 5.01 -2.34
N PHE A 137 11.87 4.33 -1.71
CA PHE A 137 12.53 4.79 -0.48
C PHE A 137 13.10 6.22 -0.59
N ARG A 138 13.50 6.62 -1.79
CA ARG A 138 13.98 8.00 -2.08
C ARG A 138 12.92 9.09 -1.84
N TYR A 139 11.63 8.75 -1.90
CA TYR A 139 10.52 9.70 -1.67
C TYR A 139 10.16 9.85 -0.19
N ARG A 140 10.69 8.99 0.67
CA ARG A 140 10.40 8.98 2.11
C ARG A 140 10.59 10.36 2.75
N GLN A 141 11.65 11.07 2.37
CA GLN A 141 11.94 12.38 2.95
C GLN A 141 10.83 13.41 2.63
N ALA A 142 10.32 13.41 1.40
CA ALA A 142 9.23 14.31 1.01
C ALA A 142 7.93 14.01 1.79
N VAL A 143 7.65 12.74 2.09
CA VAL A 143 6.50 12.35 2.91
C VAL A 143 6.66 12.81 4.36
N ILE A 144 7.86 12.68 4.93
CA ILE A 144 8.19 13.18 6.27
C ILE A 144 8.00 14.71 6.35
N GLU A 145 8.46 15.44 5.35
CA GLU A 145 8.31 16.89 5.31
C GLU A 145 6.85 17.33 5.18
N ALA A 146 6.04 16.57 4.43
CA ALA A 146 4.61 16.84 4.27
C ALA A 146 3.80 16.51 5.54
N TYR A 147 4.19 15.45 6.27
CA TYR A 147 3.46 14.95 7.44
C TYR A 147 4.39 14.75 8.63
N PRO A 148 4.95 15.80 9.21
CA PRO A 148 6.01 15.69 10.22
C PRO A 148 5.60 14.97 11.50
N CYS A 149 4.30 14.82 11.76
CA CYS A 149 3.77 14.09 12.92
C CYS A 149 3.46 12.61 12.61
N GLY A 150 3.70 12.13 11.38
CA GLY A 150 3.43 10.75 10.96
C GLY A 150 4.45 9.75 11.48
N ASN A 151 4.15 8.46 11.26
CA ASN A 151 5.02 7.35 11.62
C ASN A 151 5.65 6.74 10.35
N TYR A 152 6.96 6.48 10.37
CA TYR A 152 7.73 6.11 9.18
C TYR A 152 8.53 4.81 9.38
N PRO A 153 7.87 3.66 9.59
CA PRO A 153 8.56 2.40 9.75
C PRO A 153 9.33 2.02 8.48
N VAL A 154 10.54 1.49 8.67
CA VAL A 154 11.38 0.98 7.59
C VAL A 154 11.62 -0.50 7.79
N PHE A 155 11.19 -1.31 6.83
CA PHE A 155 11.37 -2.75 6.84
C PHE A 155 12.69 -3.10 6.16
N LYS A 156 13.69 -3.42 6.97
CA LYS A 156 15.04 -3.66 6.49
C LYS A 156 15.13 -4.93 5.64
N GLY A 157 15.64 -4.79 4.42
CA GLY A 157 15.83 -5.89 3.48
C GLY A 157 14.56 -6.29 2.71
N TYR A 158 13.51 -5.50 2.81
CA TYR A 158 12.28 -5.69 2.03
C TYR A 158 12.20 -4.68 0.89
N ASP A 159 11.59 -5.14 -0.20
CA ASP A 159 11.20 -4.35 -1.37
C ASP A 159 9.73 -3.94 -1.27
N HIS A 160 9.25 -3.17 -2.23
CA HIS A 160 7.90 -2.68 -2.36
C HIS A 160 6.84 -3.77 -2.18
N MET A 161 5.91 -3.61 -1.23
CA MET A 161 4.86 -4.56 -0.86
C MET A 161 5.37 -5.95 -0.43
N GLN A 162 6.67 -6.14 -0.29
CA GLN A 162 7.24 -7.47 -0.12
C GLN A 162 6.94 -8.08 1.24
N TYR A 163 6.85 -7.27 2.30
CA TYR A 163 6.58 -7.79 3.64
C TYR A 163 5.19 -8.41 3.74
N GLN A 164 4.16 -7.70 3.32
CA GLN A 164 2.78 -8.21 3.35
C GLN A 164 2.60 -9.48 2.49
N ILE A 165 3.38 -9.63 1.41
CA ILE A 165 3.31 -10.78 0.51
C ILE A 165 4.06 -11.99 1.10
N ARG A 166 5.21 -11.76 1.74
CA ARG A 166 6.03 -12.84 2.29
C ARG A 166 5.54 -13.35 3.63
N ASP A 167 5.01 -12.47 4.46
CA ASP A 167 4.48 -12.81 5.79
C ASP A 167 3.12 -12.12 6.03
N PRO A 168 2.07 -12.54 5.31
CA PRO A 168 0.74 -11.94 5.44
C PRO A 168 0.17 -12.06 6.86
N LYS A 169 0.54 -13.11 7.59
CA LYS A 169 0.13 -13.28 8.97
C LYS A 169 0.82 -12.29 9.89
N GLY A 170 2.15 -12.16 9.79
CA GLY A 170 2.91 -11.19 10.57
C GLY A 170 2.49 -9.75 10.25
N PHE A 171 2.18 -9.47 8.98
CA PHE A 171 1.64 -8.17 8.57
C PHE A 171 0.28 -7.89 9.23
N ALA A 172 -0.66 -8.84 9.20
CA ALA A 172 -1.97 -8.69 9.85
C ALA A 172 -1.86 -8.53 11.37
N GLU A 173 -0.96 -9.27 12.03
CA GLU A 173 -0.71 -9.14 13.46
C GLU A 173 -0.08 -7.79 13.84
N MET A 174 0.77 -7.25 12.98
CA MET A 174 1.33 -5.91 13.16
C MET A 174 0.23 -4.84 13.07
N LEU A 175 -0.66 -4.93 12.09
CA LEU A 175 -1.79 -4.01 11.95
C LEU A 175 -2.73 -4.08 13.15
N ALA A 176 -3.02 -5.29 13.65
CA ALA A 176 -3.81 -5.50 14.86
C ALA A 176 -3.13 -4.87 16.09
N PHE A 177 -1.82 -5.03 16.21
CA PHE A 177 -1.04 -4.42 17.29
C PHE A 177 -1.13 -2.89 17.26
N ILE A 178 -1.00 -2.27 16.07
CA ILE A 178 -1.14 -0.81 15.91
C ILE A 178 -2.51 -0.35 16.39
N ALA A 179 -3.57 -1.04 15.98
CA ALA A 179 -4.94 -0.69 16.35
C ALA A 179 -5.24 -0.88 17.85
N GLU A 180 -4.58 -1.84 18.51
CA GLU A 180 -4.80 -2.15 19.92
C GLU A 180 -3.94 -1.32 20.88
N GLN A 181 -2.68 -1.06 20.50
CA GLN A 181 -1.66 -0.48 21.38
C GLN A 181 -1.33 0.98 21.04
N ASP A 182 -2.00 1.57 20.04
CA ASP A 182 -1.76 2.93 19.57
C ASP A 182 -0.28 3.20 19.27
N GLY A 183 0.35 2.30 18.54
CA GLY A 183 1.76 2.44 18.18
C GLY A 183 2.35 1.26 17.42
N MET A 184 3.52 1.49 16.83
CA MET A 184 4.25 0.44 16.12
C MET A 184 4.90 -0.55 17.11
N PRO A 185 4.84 -1.85 16.82
CA PRO A 185 5.65 -2.81 17.53
C PRO A 185 7.14 -2.55 17.29
N LYS A 186 8.00 -3.01 18.21
CA LYS A 186 9.45 -2.93 17.97
C LYS A 186 9.81 -3.76 16.74
N LEU A 187 10.37 -3.11 15.73
CA LEU A 187 10.88 -3.77 14.52
C LEU A 187 12.34 -4.25 14.77
N PRO A 188 12.76 -5.37 14.19
CA PRO A 188 12.02 -6.15 13.21
C PRO A 188 11.03 -7.09 13.88
N PHE A 189 9.82 -7.11 13.40
CA PHE A 189 8.82 -8.12 13.75
C PHE A 189 9.18 -9.42 13.02
N ILE A 190 10.40 -9.92 13.30
CA ILE A 190 10.82 -11.23 12.82
C ILE A 190 10.43 -12.20 13.91
N ARG A 191 9.37 -12.95 13.68
CA ARG A 191 9.18 -14.20 14.41
C ARG A 191 10.35 -15.13 14.06
N LYS A 192 11.12 -15.49 15.09
CA LYS A 192 12.03 -16.61 15.01
C LYS A 192 11.26 -17.91 14.79
#